data_03ae216620ad60076ed3ac785ce12029
#
_entry.id   03ae216620ad60076ed3ac785ce12029
#
_cell.length_a   1.000
_cell.length_b   1.000
_cell.length_c   1.000
_cell.angle_alpha   90.00
_cell.angle_beta   90.00
_cell.angle_gamma   90.00
#
_symmetry.space_group_name_H-M   'P 1'
#
loop_
_entity.id
_entity.type
_entity.pdbx_description
1 polymer ?
#
loop_
_entity_poly.entity_id
_entity_poly.type
_entity_poly.pdbx_seq_one_letter_code
_entity_poly.pdbx_strand_id
1 'polypeptide(L)'
;MNDFVCVCKVGDIPDPGKQIFEVGERFVVLFHVDGRFYALDDVCTHDGGPLGEGCLEGYTIACPRHGAKFDIRDGRVLCMPAVSGTPSHDVKVEGDEVHVKIVERPKKNYVWG
;
A
#
# COMPACT_ATOMS: atom_id res chain seq x y z
N MET A 1 15.35 16.37 7.41
CA MET A 1 14.57 15.89 8.50
C MET A 1 13.98 14.55 8.19
N ASN A 2 13.96 13.68 9.12
CA ASN A 2 13.47 12.36 8.88
C ASN A 2 11.99 12.30 9.16
N ASP A 3 11.21 12.09 8.13
CA ASP A 3 9.75 12.03 8.26
C ASP A 3 9.23 10.61 8.39
N PHE A 4 10.13 9.66 8.59
CA PHE A 4 9.72 8.28 8.78
C PHE A 4 9.10 8.10 10.17
N VAL A 5 8.00 7.36 10.23
CA VAL A 5 7.28 7.07 11.46
C VAL A 5 7.30 5.57 11.69
N CYS A 6 7.71 5.14 12.87
CA CYS A 6 7.69 3.73 13.20
C CYS A 6 6.25 3.27 13.37
N VAL A 7 5.82 2.30 12.61
CA VAL A 7 4.45 1.82 12.65
C VAL A 7 4.32 0.45 13.31
N CYS A 8 5.33 -0.38 13.22
CA CYS A 8 5.26 -1.72 13.79
C CYS A 8 6.63 -2.37 13.79
N LYS A 9 6.69 -3.60 14.26
CA LYS A 9 7.92 -4.39 14.18
C LYS A 9 7.80 -5.39 13.05
N VAL A 10 8.95 -5.86 12.58
CA VAL A 10 9.01 -6.79 11.45
C VAL A 10 8.15 -8.02 11.72
N GLY A 11 8.14 -8.51 12.94
CA GLY A 11 7.37 -9.72 13.28
C GLY A 11 5.88 -9.50 13.49
N ASP A 12 5.40 -8.26 13.41
CA ASP A 12 3.99 -7.97 13.65
C ASP A 12 3.10 -8.36 12.48
N ILE A 13 3.66 -8.42 11.28
CA ILE A 13 2.90 -8.78 10.08
C ILE A 13 3.49 -10.05 9.49
N PRO A 14 2.70 -11.10 9.31
CA PRO A 14 3.23 -12.32 8.71
C PRO A 14 3.63 -12.09 7.25
N ASP A 15 4.48 -12.96 6.74
CA ASP A 15 4.93 -12.91 5.36
C ASP A 15 4.45 -14.18 4.65
N PRO A 16 3.50 -14.08 3.72
CA PRO A 16 2.89 -12.86 3.24
C PRO A 16 1.77 -12.36 4.15
N GLY A 17 1.61 -11.08 4.20
CA GLY A 17 0.55 -10.49 5.01
C GLY A 17 0.43 -9.00 4.80
N LYS A 18 -0.55 -8.42 5.48
CA LYS A 18 -0.79 -6.98 5.38
C LYS A 18 -1.50 -6.48 6.62
N GLN A 19 -1.38 -5.19 6.87
CA GLN A 19 -2.11 -4.56 7.97
C GLN A 19 -2.28 -3.08 7.67
N ILE A 20 -3.40 -2.52 8.11
CA ILE A 20 -3.72 -1.11 7.91
C ILE A 20 -3.25 -0.33 9.12
N PHE A 21 -2.57 0.79 8.89
CA PHE A 21 -2.11 1.69 9.94
C PHE A 21 -2.54 3.11 9.63
N GLU A 22 -2.79 3.88 10.66
CA GLU A 22 -3.00 5.30 10.51
C GLU A 22 -1.66 6.01 10.69
N VAL A 23 -1.25 6.76 9.69
CA VAL A 23 0.00 7.51 9.72
C VAL A 23 -0.32 8.96 9.41
N GLY A 24 -0.20 9.82 10.43
CA GLY A 24 -0.63 11.21 10.30
C GLY A 24 -2.14 11.25 10.08
N GLU A 25 -2.56 11.85 8.99
CA GLU A 25 -3.98 11.94 8.68
C GLU A 25 -4.38 10.96 7.58
N ARG A 26 -3.56 9.95 7.31
CA ARG A 26 -3.83 9.00 6.25
C ARG A 26 -3.89 7.60 6.77
N PHE A 27 -4.67 6.76 6.12
CA PHE A 27 -4.63 5.33 6.35
C PHE A 27 -3.76 4.70 5.27
N VAL A 28 -2.85 3.85 5.70
CA VAL A 28 -1.87 3.21 4.82
C VAL A 28 -1.96 1.72 5.05
N VAL A 29 -1.89 0.94 3.99
CA VAL A 29 -1.77 -0.50 4.11
C VAL A 29 -0.31 -0.88 3.92
N LEU A 30 0.23 -1.62 4.87
CA LEU A 30 1.60 -2.08 4.84
C LEU A 30 1.58 -3.57 4.51
N PHE A 31 2.33 -3.95 3.47
CA PHE A 31 2.41 -5.34 3.01
C PHE A 31 3.77 -5.93 3.35
N HIS A 32 3.79 -7.18 3.76
CA HIS A 32 5.02 -7.92 4.02
C HIS A 32 5.04 -9.11 3.08
N VAL A 33 5.90 -9.07 2.06
CA VAL A 33 5.96 -10.11 1.04
C VAL A 33 7.41 -10.37 0.67
N ASP A 34 7.81 -11.64 0.72
CA ASP A 34 9.16 -12.08 0.36
C ASP A 34 10.25 -11.32 1.12
N GLY A 35 10.02 -11.10 2.40
CA GLY A 35 11.00 -10.44 3.27
C GLY A 35 11.08 -8.94 3.11
N ARG A 36 10.19 -8.33 2.32
CA ARG A 36 10.20 -6.90 2.07
C ARG A 36 8.89 -6.28 2.46
N PHE A 37 8.93 -4.97 2.70
CA PHE A 37 7.73 -4.23 3.08
C PHE A 37 7.40 -3.19 2.04
N TYR A 38 6.11 -3.02 1.76
CA TYR A 38 5.61 -2.04 0.79
C TYR A 38 4.41 -1.33 1.40
N ALA A 39 4.24 -0.06 1.11
CA ALA A 39 3.14 0.72 1.66
C ALA A 39 2.37 1.45 0.56
N LEU A 40 1.06 1.32 0.58
CA LEU A 40 0.18 2.05 -0.33
C LEU A 40 -0.86 2.79 0.50
N ASP A 41 -1.46 3.82 -0.08
CA ASP A 41 -2.64 4.42 0.54
C ASP A 41 -3.72 3.36 0.65
N ASP A 42 -4.46 3.35 1.74
CA ASP A 42 -5.52 2.38 1.94
C ASP A 42 -6.79 2.84 1.25
N VAL A 43 -6.69 2.99 -0.07
CA VAL A 43 -7.82 3.47 -0.84
C VAL A 43 -7.82 2.82 -2.21
N CYS A 44 -8.95 2.30 -2.61
CA CYS A 44 -9.15 1.84 -3.98
C CYS A 44 -9.56 3.04 -4.82
N THR A 45 -8.79 3.34 -5.85
CA THR A 45 -9.05 4.52 -6.67
C THR A 45 -10.33 4.41 -7.48
N HIS A 46 -10.91 3.22 -7.57
CA HIS A 46 -12.16 3.02 -8.28
C HIS A 46 -13.35 3.55 -7.46
N ASP A 47 -13.43 3.21 -6.17
CA ASP A 47 -14.60 3.55 -5.38
C ASP A 47 -14.28 4.18 -4.01
N GLY A 48 -13.01 4.41 -3.72
CA GLY A 48 -12.63 5.02 -2.45
C GLY A 48 -12.67 4.09 -1.25
N GLY A 49 -12.99 2.81 -1.45
CA GLY A 49 -13.06 1.86 -0.36
C GLY A 49 -11.70 1.43 0.15
N PRO A 50 -11.65 0.74 1.30
CA PRO A 50 -10.38 0.35 1.91
C PRO A 50 -9.72 -0.78 1.14
N LEU A 51 -8.58 -0.49 0.54
CA LEU A 51 -7.85 -1.43 -0.28
C LEU A 51 -7.26 -2.56 0.57
N GLY A 52 -6.87 -2.25 1.79
CA GLY A 52 -6.22 -3.22 2.66
C GLY A 52 -7.12 -4.35 3.10
N GLU A 53 -8.43 -4.25 2.88
CA GLU A 53 -9.35 -5.33 3.22
C GLU A 53 -9.50 -6.33 2.07
N GLY A 54 -8.82 -6.11 0.98
CA GLY A 54 -8.90 -7.00 -0.17
C GLY A 54 -8.01 -8.23 -0.05
N CYS A 55 -7.90 -8.96 -1.15
CA CYS A 55 -7.10 -10.18 -1.19
C CYS A 55 -5.70 -9.91 -1.71
N LEU A 56 -4.70 -10.38 -0.97
CA LEU A 56 -3.30 -10.27 -1.38
C LEU A 56 -2.88 -11.58 -2.02
N GLU A 57 -2.36 -11.50 -3.25
CA GLU A 57 -1.82 -12.65 -3.93
C GLU A 57 -0.47 -12.26 -4.54
N GLY A 58 0.63 -12.78 -4.00
CA GLY A 58 1.96 -12.39 -4.46
C GLY A 58 2.16 -10.90 -4.26
N TYR A 59 2.39 -10.17 -5.34
CA TYR A 59 2.58 -8.71 -5.28
C TYR A 59 1.33 -7.95 -5.74
N THR A 60 0.17 -8.58 -5.69
CA THR A 60 -1.08 -8.00 -6.16
C THR A 60 -2.10 -7.92 -5.03
N ILE A 61 -2.70 -6.73 -4.86
CA ILE A 61 -3.82 -6.56 -3.94
C ILE A 61 -5.09 -6.30 -4.75
N ALA A 62 -6.13 -7.07 -4.51
CA ALA A 62 -7.40 -6.91 -5.20
C ALA A 62 -8.39 -6.17 -4.32
N CYS A 63 -9.01 -5.13 -4.86
CA CYS A 63 -10.05 -4.39 -4.14
C CYS A 63 -11.20 -5.35 -3.81
N PRO A 64 -11.70 -5.33 -2.58
CA PRO A 64 -12.71 -6.31 -2.18
C PRO A 64 -14.07 -6.14 -2.84
N ARG A 65 -14.31 -4.97 -3.43
CA ARG A 65 -15.64 -4.69 -3.95
C ARG A 65 -15.83 -5.11 -5.40
N HIS A 66 -14.94 -4.70 -6.28
CA HIS A 66 -15.13 -4.98 -7.70
C HIS A 66 -13.93 -5.66 -8.35
N GLY A 67 -12.95 -6.05 -7.55
CA GLY A 67 -11.82 -6.81 -8.08
C GLY A 67 -10.75 -6.02 -8.82
N ALA A 68 -10.76 -4.70 -8.70
CA ALA A 68 -9.67 -3.91 -9.25
C ALA A 68 -8.37 -4.34 -8.60
N LYS A 69 -7.29 -4.47 -9.37
CA LYS A 69 -6.03 -4.99 -8.86
C LYS A 69 -4.91 -3.98 -8.98
N PHE A 70 -4.06 -3.95 -7.98
CA PHE A 70 -2.94 -3.03 -7.92
C PHE A 70 -1.66 -3.79 -7.54
N ASP A 71 -0.53 -3.33 -8.09
CA ASP A 71 0.77 -3.87 -7.71
C ASP A 71 1.19 -3.20 -6.40
N ILE A 72 1.48 -3.99 -5.37
CA ILE A 72 1.80 -3.43 -4.06
C ILE A 72 3.15 -2.72 -4.03
N ARG A 73 4.00 -2.97 -5.01
CA ARG A 73 5.35 -2.41 -5.01
C ARG A 73 5.35 -0.92 -5.38
N ASP A 74 4.41 -0.48 -6.18
CA ASP A 74 4.37 0.92 -6.62
C ASP A 74 2.97 1.49 -6.74
N GLY A 75 1.95 0.70 -6.46
CA GLY A 75 0.56 1.18 -6.55
C GLY A 75 -0.03 1.21 -7.94
N ARG A 76 0.70 0.69 -8.93
CA ARG A 76 0.24 0.71 -10.31
C ARG A 76 -1.01 -0.13 -10.49
N VAL A 77 -1.96 0.37 -11.27
CA VAL A 77 -3.17 -0.39 -11.53
C VAL A 77 -2.86 -1.54 -12.50
N LEU A 78 -3.37 -2.71 -12.19
CA LEU A 78 -3.15 -3.90 -13.01
C LEU A 78 -4.42 -4.38 -13.69
N CYS A 79 -5.57 -4.00 -13.17
CA CYS A 79 -6.81 -4.55 -13.68
C CYS A 79 -7.96 -3.59 -13.45
N MET A 80 -8.80 -3.42 -14.44
CA MET A 80 -10.01 -2.63 -14.29
C MET A 80 -10.88 -3.23 -13.21
N PRO A 81 -11.77 -2.49 -12.59
CA PRO A 81 -12.28 -1.20 -13.06
C PRO A 81 -11.50 0.02 -12.59
N ALA A 82 -10.44 -0.14 -11.83
CA ALA A 82 -9.64 1.03 -11.49
C ALA A 82 -8.85 1.47 -12.72
N VAL A 83 -8.76 2.78 -12.92
CA VAL A 83 -8.06 3.33 -14.07
C VAL A 83 -6.87 4.21 -13.70
N SER A 84 -6.64 4.44 -12.42
CA SER A 84 -5.43 5.14 -11.98
C SER A 84 -4.85 4.41 -10.78
N GLY A 85 -3.54 4.49 -10.62
CA GLY A 85 -2.86 3.85 -9.50
C GLY A 85 -3.14 4.54 -8.18
N THR A 86 -2.82 3.86 -7.10
CA THR A 86 -2.92 4.43 -5.75
C THR A 86 -1.53 4.87 -5.30
N PRO A 87 -1.41 5.92 -4.51
CA PRO A 87 -0.09 6.40 -4.07
C PRO A 87 0.67 5.36 -3.26
N SER A 88 1.96 5.23 -3.53
CA SER A 88 2.86 4.39 -2.75
C SER A 88 3.74 5.27 -1.88
N HIS A 89 4.16 4.71 -0.75
CA HIS A 89 4.94 5.46 0.23
C HIS A 89 6.26 4.75 0.51
N ASP A 90 7.22 5.47 1.05
CA ASP A 90 8.53 4.90 1.33
C ASP A 90 8.51 4.09 2.62
N VAL A 91 9.20 2.99 2.63
CA VAL A 91 9.32 2.12 3.79
C VAL A 91 10.80 1.86 4.04
N LYS A 92 11.20 1.87 5.31
CA LYS A 92 12.52 1.40 5.65
C LYS A 92 12.45 0.54 6.91
N VAL A 93 13.35 -0.40 7.02
CA VAL A 93 13.44 -1.26 8.19
C VAL A 93 14.75 -0.94 8.90
N GLU A 94 14.65 -0.66 10.20
CA GLU A 94 15.83 -0.43 11.02
C GLU A 94 15.81 -1.42 12.18
N GLY A 95 16.74 -2.36 12.19
CA GLY A 95 16.70 -3.42 13.18
C GLY A 95 15.44 -4.25 12.97
N ASP A 96 14.56 -4.27 13.97
CA ASP A 96 13.29 -4.98 13.86
C ASP A 96 12.12 -4.03 13.71
N GLU A 97 12.37 -2.74 13.44
CA GLU A 97 11.30 -1.75 13.33
C GLU A 97 11.01 -1.39 11.88
N VAL A 98 9.74 -1.28 11.55
CA VAL A 98 9.31 -0.86 10.22
C VAL A 98 8.82 0.58 10.29
N HIS A 99 9.39 1.42 9.44
CA HIS A 99 9.07 2.84 9.39
C HIS A 99 8.50 3.20 8.02
N VAL A 100 7.50 4.06 8.02
CA VAL A 100 6.84 4.52 6.80
C VAL A 100 6.94 6.04 6.71
N LYS A 101 7.23 6.52 5.50
CA LYS A 101 7.22 7.95 5.23
C LYS A 101 6.15 8.21 4.19
N ILE A 102 5.20 9.07 4.52
CA ILE A 102 4.16 9.47 3.59
C ILE A 102 4.78 10.35 2.51
N VAL A 103 4.55 9.98 1.28
CA VAL A 103 5.09 10.72 0.13
C VAL A 103 3.93 11.31 -0.63
N GLU A 104 3.93 12.64 -0.79
CA GLU A 104 2.88 13.31 -1.52
C GLU A 104 3.28 13.34 -3.00
N ARG A 105 3.10 12.24 -3.68
CA ARG A 105 3.43 12.17 -5.10
C ARG A 105 2.21 12.50 -5.92
N PRO A 106 2.38 13.23 -7.02
CA PRO A 106 1.27 13.41 -7.94
C PRO A 106 0.84 12.04 -8.41
N LYS A 107 -0.49 11.82 -8.46
CA LYS A 107 -0.98 10.62 -9.00
C LYS A 107 -0.59 10.53 -10.41
N LYS A 108 0.00 9.44 -10.80
CA LYS A 108 0.19 9.20 -12.18
C LYS A 108 -1.09 8.78 -12.74
N ASN A 109 -1.53 9.49 -13.70
CA ASN A 109 -2.74 9.16 -14.35
C ASN A 109 -2.40 8.34 -15.52
N TYR A 110 -2.71 7.08 -15.42
CA TYR A 110 -2.31 6.29 -16.41
C TYR A 110 -3.17 6.21 -17.50
N VAL A 111 -4.25 6.54 -17.54
CA VAL A 111 -5.05 6.35 -18.30
C VAL A 111 -5.02 6.78 -19.30
N TRP A 112 -5.18 7.40 -19.27
CA TRP A 112 -5.74 7.68 -20.02
C TRP A 112 -5.71 8.91 -20.12
N GLY A 113 -5.16 9.41 -19.80
CA GLY A 113 -5.29 10.59 -20.12
C GLY A 113 -4.97 11.46 -19.50
#